data_c3c811bb17b7b66add51db57b885a3c2
#
_entry.id   c3c811bb17b7b66add51db57b885a3c2
#
_cell.length_a   1.000
_cell.length_b   1.000
_cell.length_c   1.000
_cell.angle_alpha   90.00
_cell.angle_beta   90.00
_cell.angle_gamma   90.00
#
_symmetry.space_group_name_H-M   'P 1'
#
loop_
_entity.id
_entity.type
_entity.pdbx_description
1 polymer ?
#
loop_
_entity_poly.entity_id
_entity_poly.type
_entity_poly.pdbx_seq_one_letter_code
_entity_poly.pdbx_strand_id
1 'polypeptide(L)'
;MERRRSLNLMKFLRGISTTLLLFLAGTGSLNAEEIGIGVLNGTVATEAAFLNAQPGTLAQEGETWNFITPTAAAKTSATGLKTVRGTATQASISFNNPGYCFSNGTFAADKNRDYLLMDSWAGIRGTENVVISQLPDSMAEYCHVEIYGDCNTTDRDMLYTVNGMVKTIQDRENFSGTFNEGANKVTLRYVPVVNGVITITGNGADSTRSAINAVRLISPAPGIISFTATPPEIMEGSAAGAELSWKTWKCGEVTLNTKDGENIPVTTENGTGAITVNPEQTTTYVLNARGEDGTKSTAEVTVSYTHLRAHETPEHL
;
A
#
# COMPACT_ATOMS: atom_id res chain seq x y z
N MET A 1 3.41 -48.36 41.25
CA MET A 1 2.60 -47.12 41.36
C MET A 1 2.93 -46.08 40.28
N GLU A 2 3.98 -46.23 39.48
CA GLU A 2 4.42 -45.26 38.44
C GLU A 2 3.78 -45.42 37.05
N ARG A 3 3.28 -46.60 36.72
CA ARG A 3 2.65 -46.82 35.40
C ARG A 3 1.27 -46.16 35.20
N ARG A 4 0.58 -45.72 36.24
CA ARG A 4 -0.74 -45.05 36.14
C ARG A 4 -0.64 -43.52 35.98
N ARG A 5 0.52 -42.90 36.28
CA ARG A 5 0.71 -41.44 36.15
C ARG A 5 1.08 -41.02 34.73
N SER A 6 1.73 -41.89 33.95
CA SER A 6 2.13 -41.58 32.57
C SER A 6 0.93 -41.60 31.59
N LEU A 7 -0.11 -42.39 31.88
CA LEU A 7 -1.26 -42.52 30.98
C LEU A 7 -2.23 -41.33 31.08
N ASN A 8 -2.24 -40.64 32.21
CA ASN A 8 -3.10 -39.44 32.38
C ASN A 8 -2.47 -38.17 31.80
N LEU A 9 -1.15 -38.11 31.69
CA LEU A 9 -0.46 -36.98 31.07
C LEU A 9 -0.59 -37.00 29.53
N MET A 10 -0.59 -38.20 28.92
CA MET A 10 -0.81 -38.33 27.46
C MET A 10 -2.26 -38.06 27.01
N LYS A 11 -3.25 -38.23 27.91
CA LYS A 11 -4.65 -37.90 27.61
C LYS A 11 -4.92 -36.39 27.73
N PHE A 12 -4.15 -35.68 28.55
CA PHE A 12 -4.30 -34.21 28.67
C PHE A 12 -3.68 -33.45 27.51
N LEU A 13 -2.59 -33.98 26.93
CA LEU A 13 -1.94 -33.35 25.73
C LEU A 13 -2.66 -33.63 24.41
N ARG A 14 -3.59 -34.60 24.35
CA ARG A 14 -4.40 -34.86 23.17
C ARG A 14 -5.65 -33.94 23.05
N GLY A 15 -6.03 -33.25 24.13
CA GLY A 15 -7.18 -32.34 24.16
C GLY A 15 -6.85 -30.90 23.75
N ILE A 16 -5.56 -30.52 23.64
CA ILE A 16 -5.14 -29.14 23.33
C ILE A 16 -4.79 -28.95 21.86
N SER A 17 -4.65 -30.04 21.10
CA SER A 17 -4.19 -30.00 19.71
C SER A 17 -5.28 -29.77 18.64
N THR A 18 -6.55 -29.60 19.02
CA THR A 18 -7.64 -29.51 18.02
C THR A 18 -8.34 -28.16 18.01
N THR A 19 -7.95 -27.21 18.84
CA THR A 19 -8.61 -25.89 18.87
C THR A 19 -7.68 -24.74 18.44
N LEU A 20 -6.45 -25.01 17.99
CA LEU A 20 -5.48 -23.99 17.57
C LEU A 20 -5.28 -23.92 16.04
N LEU A 21 -6.20 -24.47 15.23
CA LEU A 21 -6.01 -24.53 13.78
C LEU A 21 -7.16 -23.92 12.99
N LEU A 22 -7.91 -22.96 13.53
CA LEU A 22 -9.04 -22.37 12.78
C LEU A 22 -9.07 -20.82 12.85
N PHE A 23 -7.90 -20.15 12.84
CA PHE A 23 -7.79 -18.70 12.62
C PHE A 23 -6.66 -18.39 11.62
N LEU A 24 -6.71 -18.97 10.43
CA LEU A 24 -5.78 -18.66 9.33
C LEU A 24 -6.57 -18.51 8.03
N ALA A 25 -7.38 -17.47 7.95
CA ALA A 25 -7.97 -17.00 6.70
C ALA A 25 -7.95 -15.47 6.66
N GLY A 26 -6.75 -14.91 6.76
CA GLY A 26 -6.45 -13.55 6.38
C GLY A 26 -5.12 -13.60 5.63
N THR A 27 -5.13 -13.37 4.33
CA THR A 27 -3.95 -13.35 3.45
C THR A 27 -3.08 -12.10 3.66
N GLY A 28 -2.84 -11.72 4.93
CA GLY A 28 -1.80 -10.79 5.31
C GLY A 28 -0.58 -11.59 5.75
N SER A 29 0.60 -11.23 5.28
CA SER A 29 1.87 -11.76 5.83
C SER A 29 1.78 -11.76 7.35
N LEU A 30 1.99 -12.91 7.99
CA LEU A 30 1.86 -13.11 9.45
C LEU A 30 2.76 -12.18 10.29
N ASN A 31 3.60 -11.34 9.66
CA ASN A 31 4.58 -10.46 10.29
C ASN A 31 4.52 -9.00 9.80
N ALA A 32 3.56 -8.59 8.99
CA ALA A 32 3.46 -7.19 8.61
C ALA A 32 3.14 -6.33 9.83
N GLU A 33 3.96 -5.33 10.09
CA GLU A 33 3.67 -4.30 11.08
C GLU A 33 2.78 -3.25 10.43
N GLU A 34 1.70 -2.87 11.09
CA GLU A 34 0.71 -1.96 10.53
C GLU A 34 0.32 -0.90 11.56
N ILE A 35 0.10 0.34 11.10
CA ILE A 35 -0.38 1.45 11.93
C ILE A 35 -1.62 2.02 11.26
N GLY A 36 -2.77 1.91 11.91
CA GLY A 36 -4.03 2.53 11.47
C GLY A 36 -4.24 3.88 12.16
N ILE A 37 -4.60 4.92 11.40
CA ILE A 37 -4.82 6.28 11.86
C ILE A 37 -6.15 6.76 11.28
N GLY A 38 -7.11 7.08 12.14
CA GLY A 38 -8.40 7.63 11.77
C GLY A 38 -8.50 9.11 12.11
N VAL A 39 -9.17 9.88 11.26
CA VAL A 39 -9.55 11.27 11.53
C VAL A 39 -10.93 11.29 12.17
N LEU A 40 -11.05 11.94 13.31
CA LEU A 40 -12.34 12.12 14.00
C LEU A 40 -12.65 13.62 14.12
N ASN A 41 -13.90 14.00 13.96
CA ASN A 41 -14.32 15.39 14.15
C ASN A 41 -14.62 15.76 15.62
N GLY A 42 -14.63 14.76 16.51
CA GLY A 42 -14.81 14.94 17.94
C GLY A 42 -16.25 15.21 18.40
N THR A 43 -17.21 15.27 17.48
CA THR A 43 -18.62 15.53 17.83
C THR A 43 -19.50 14.29 17.66
N VAL A 44 -19.55 13.69 16.50
CA VAL A 44 -20.32 12.49 16.18
C VAL A 44 -19.40 11.27 16.15
N ALA A 45 -18.35 11.33 15.35
CA ALA A 45 -17.31 10.31 15.31
C ALA A 45 -16.32 10.58 16.45
N THR A 46 -16.37 9.76 17.48
CA THR A 46 -15.49 9.81 18.65
C THR A 46 -14.80 8.45 18.84
N GLU A 47 -13.67 8.45 19.54
CA GLU A 47 -12.99 7.19 19.88
C GLU A 47 -13.91 6.24 20.68
N ALA A 48 -14.70 6.77 21.59
CA ALA A 48 -15.68 5.98 22.35
C ALA A 48 -16.75 5.34 21.44
N ALA A 49 -17.26 6.10 20.47
CA ALA A 49 -18.20 5.58 19.48
C ALA A 49 -17.55 4.47 18.63
N PHE A 50 -16.29 4.64 18.21
CA PHE A 50 -15.56 3.63 17.45
C PHE A 50 -15.36 2.34 18.25
N LEU A 51 -14.94 2.44 19.51
CA LEU A 51 -14.71 1.27 20.37
C LEU A 51 -15.99 0.47 20.62
N ASN A 52 -17.14 1.13 20.65
CA ASN A 52 -18.45 0.50 20.87
C ASN A 52 -19.12 -0.01 19.57
N ALA A 53 -18.63 0.40 18.40
CA ALA A 53 -19.19 -0.04 17.12
C ALA A 53 -18.78 -1.46 16.76
N GLN A 54 -19.60 -2.13 15.94
CA GLN A 54 -19.24 -3.43 15.39
C GLN A 54 -17.96 -3.33 14.53
N PRO A 55 -17.12 -4.38 14.52
CA PRO A 55 -15.96 -4.44 13.64
C PRO A 55 -16.34 -4.24 12.16
N GLY A 56 -15.46 -3.63 11.40
CA GLY A 56 -15.57 -3.47 9.96
C GLY A 56 -14.64 -4.42 9.19
N THR A 57 -14.52 -4.21 7.90
CA THR A 57 -13.58 -4.91 7.03
C THR A 57 -12.18 -4.32 7.11
N LEU A 58 -12.07 -3.01 7.29
CA LEU A 58 -10.82 -2.29 7.50
C LEU A 58 -10.43 -2.29 8.97
N ALA A 59 -11.33 -1.87 9.85
CA ALA A 59 -11.10 -1.81 11.30
C ALA A 59 -11.69 -3.05 11.97
N GLN A 60 -10.89 -4.13 12.00
CA GLN A 60 -11.32 -5.45 12.45
C GLN A 60 -11.41 -5.55 13.99
N GLU A 61 -11.98 -6.64 14.46
CA GLU A 61 -12.01 -6.94 15.89
C GLU A 61 -10.61 -7.17 16.44
N GLY A 62 -10.33 -6.59 17.61
CA GLY A 62 -9.03 -6.69 18.27
C GLY A 62 -7.96 -5.76 17.72
N GLU A 63 -8.21 -5.03 16.64
CA GLU A 63 -7.28 -4.03 16.13
C GLU A 63 -7.31 -2.75 16.96
N THR A 64 -6.12 -2.17 17.16
CA THR A 64 -5.91 -0.86 17.74
C THR A 64 -5.78 0.18 16.65
N TRP A 65 -6.59 1.23 16.71
CA TRP A 65 -6.49 2.38 15.84
C TRP A 65 -6.07 3.61 16.62
N ASN A 66 -5.28 4.46 15.98
CA ASN A 66 -4.89 5.77 16.52
C ASN A 66 -5.83 6.83 15.97
N PHE A 67 -6.21 7.81 16.78
CA PHE A 67 -7.13 8.85 16.34
C PHE A 67 -6.51 10.23 16.48
N ILE A 68 -6.85 11.09 15.53
CA ILE A 68 -6.47 12.49 15.54
C ILE A 68 -7.69 13.35 15.17
N THR A 69 -7.86 14.46 15.86
CA THR A 69 -8.90 15.45 15.57
C THR A 69 -8.23 16.73 15.08
N PRO A 70 -7.97 16.87 13.76
CA PRO A 70 -7.34 18.06 13.24
C PRO A 70 -8.26 19.26 13.38
N THR A 71 -7.66 20.41 13.67
CA THR A 71 -8.36 21.70 13.72
C THR A 71 -8.02 22.51 12.47
N ALA A 72 -9.02 23.21 11.91
CA ALA A 72 -8.82 24.06 10.76
C ALA A 72 -7.77 25.15 11.04
N ALA A 73 -6.88 25.38 10.09
CA ALA A 73 -5.84 26.41 10.12
C ALA A 73 -4.84 26.30 11.30
N ALA A 74 -4.73 25.15 11.95
CA ALA A 74 -3.75 24.92 13.00
C ALA A 74 -3.06 23.57 12.83
N LYS A 75 -1.79 23.49 13.25
CA LYS A 75 -1.08 22.21 13.30
C LYS A 75 -1.67 21.35 14.42
N THR A 76 -2.03 20.12 14.07
CA THR A 76 -2.46 19.10 15.03
C THR A 76 -1.56 17.87 14.91
N SER A 77 -1.06 17.34 16.00
CA SER A 77 -0.16 16.19 15.98
C SER A 77 -0.49 15.17 17.07
N ALA A 78 -0.19 13.91 16.78
CA ALA A 78 -0.20 12.78 17.70
C ALA A 78 1.16 12.06 17.64
N THR A 79 1.64 11.60 18.78
CA THR A 79 2.92 10.89 18.94
C THR A 79 2.72 9.58 19.66
N GLY A 80 3.68 8.66 19.55
CA GLY A 80 3.58 7.35 20.21
C GLY A 80 2.46 6.50 19.62
N LEU A 81 2.29 6.54 18.29
CA LEU A 81 1.26 5.75 17.60
C LEU A 81 1.47 4.26 17.89
N LYS A 82 0.38 3.54 18.03
CA LYS A 82 0.40 2.09 18.22
C LYS A 82 0.18 1.37 16.91
N THR A 83 0.78 0.20 16.77
CA THR A 83 0.42 -0.73 15.69
C THR A 83 -1.02 -1.21 15.85
N VAL A 84 -1.59 -1.78 14.81
CA VAL A 84 -2.94 -2.40 14.86
C VAL A 84 -3.01 -3.55 15.88
N ARG A 85 -1.86 -4.11 16.26
CA ARG A 85 -1.75 -5.13 17.32
C ARG A 85 -1.53 -4.54 18.73
N GLY A 86 -1.58 -3.22 18.86
CA GLY A 86 -1.44 -2.54 20.15
C GLY A 86 0.00 -2.28 20.60
N THR A 87 1.02 -2.63 19.82
CA THR A 87 2.43 -2.37 20.16
C THR A 87 2.70 -0.88 20.06
N ALA A 88 3.26 -0.29 21.12
CA ALA A 88 3.68 1.11 21.11
C ALA A 88 4.89 1.32 20.21
N THR A 89 4.87 2.41 19.43
CA THR A 89 5.97 2.85 18.56
C THR A 89 6.40 4.27 18.92
N GLN A 90 7.46 4.77 18.26
CA GLN A 90 7.83 6.18 18.31
C GLN A 90 7.15 6.99 17.20
N ALA A 91 6.42 6.33 16.30
CA ALA A 91 5.80 6.96 15.16
C ALA A 91 4.89 8.13 15.56
N SER A 92 4.90 9.16 14.76
CA SER A 92 4.10 10.35 14.95
C SER A 92 3.46 10.80 13.65
N ILE A 93 2.31 11.46 13.76
CA ILE A 93 1.61 12.09 12.65
C ILE A 93 1.33 13.54 12.98
N SER A 94 1.44 14.42 12.01
CA SER A 94 0.96 15.79 12.10
C SER A 94 0.20 16.22 10.87
N PHE A 95 -0.93 16.85 11.06
CA PHE A 95 -1.66 17.60 10.07
C PHE A 95 -1.22 19.07 10.17
N ASN A 96 -0.59 19.58 9.12
CA ASN A 96 -0.11 20.95 9.08
C ASN A 96 -1.14 21.84 8.38
N ASN A 97 -1.85 22.64 9.19
CA ASN A 97 -2.85 23.59 8.75
C ASN A 97 -3.91 22.99 7.78
N PRO A 98 -4.56 21.88 8.12
CA PRO A 98 -5.62 21.35 7.27
C PRO A 98 -6.71 22.43 7.16
N GLY A 99 -7.22 22.65 5.95
CA GLY A 99 -8.17 23.72 5.73
C GLY A 99 -9.50 23.53 6.42
N TYR A 100 -9.90 22.28 6.60
CA TYR A 100 -11.16 21.88 7.21
C TYR A 100 -11.08 20.51 7.86
N CYS A 101 -11.89 20.31 8.89
CA CYS A 101 -12.23 19.00 9.43
C CYS A 101 -13.76 18.93 9.51
N PHE A 102 -14.35 18.00 8.78
CA PHE A 102 -15.81 17.86 8.62
C PHE A 102 -16.29 16.46 8.97
N SER A 103 -17.61 16.36 9.16
CA SER A 103 -18.35 15.11 9.18
C SER A 103 -19.13 14.98 7.88
N ASN A 104 -19.16 13.79 7.31
CA ASN A 104 -20.02 13.46 6.17
C ASN A 104 -21.48 13.28 6.62
N GLY A 105 -21.71 13.12 7.94
CA GLY A 105 -23.04 12.88 8.50
C GLY A 105 -23.62 11.52 8.13
N THR A 106 -22.77 10.60 7.69
CA THR A 106 -23.17 9.25 7.23
C THR A 106 -23.20 8.23 8.35
N PHE A 107 -22.67 8.60 9.53
CA PHE A 107 -22.65 7.71 10.67
C PHE A 107 -24.01 7.63 11.35
N ALA A 108 -24.53 6.41 11.46
CA ALA A 108 -25.63 6.07 12.34
C ALA A 108 -25.16 5.03 13.38
N ALA A 109 -25.81 4.98 14.53
CA ALA A 109 -25.38 4.13 15.65
C ALA A 109 -25.39 2.62 15.35
N ASP A 110 -26.04 2.19 14.28
CA ASP A 110 -26.10 0.82 13.78
C ASP A 110 -24.99 0.48 12.77
N LYS A 111 -24.15 1.45 12.42
CA LYS A 111 -23.06 1.28 11.47
C LYS A 111 -21.80 0.74 12.15
N ASN A 112 -20.97 0.04 11.38
CA ASN A 112 -19.71 -0.52 11.85
C ASN A 112 -18.58 0.53 11.89
N ARG A 113 -17.39 0.12 12.35
CA ARG A 113 -16.18 0.95 12.49
C ARG A 113 -15.73 1.60 11.19
N ASP A 114 -15.93 0.93 10.04
CA ASP A 114 -15.52 1.47 8.74
C ASP A 114 -16.32 2.73 8.39
N TYR A 115 -17.62 2.76 8.69
CA TYR A 115 -18.44 3.96 8.52
C TYR A 115 -18.01 5.10 9.44
N LEU A 116 -17.56 4.79 10.68
CA LEU A 116 -17.03 5.80 11.58
C LEU A 116 -15.74 6.41 11.07
N LEU A 117 -14.83 5.60 10.53
CA LEU A 117 -13.61 6.10 9.90
C LEU A 117 -13.92 6.98 8.69
N MET A 118 -14.94 6.65 7.90
CA MET A 118 -15.30 7.40 6.70
C MET A 118 -16.25 8.58 6.96
N ASP A 119 -16.76 8.75 8.18
CA ASP A 119 -17.63 9.88 8.53
C ASP A 119 -16.90 11.22 8.63
N SER A 120 -15.68 11.20 9.14
CA SER A 120 -14.91 12.43 9.38
C SER A 120 -13.70 12.51 8.47
N TRP A 121 -13.40 13.72 7.98
CA TRP A 121 -12.26 13.93 7.11
C TRP A 121 -11.56 15.26 7.37
N ALA A 122 -10.25 15.26 7.16
CA ALA A 122 -9.42 16.47 7.12
C ALA A 122 -9.09 16.81 5.66
N GLY A 123 -9.33 18.05 5.27
CA GLY A 123 -9.07 18.50 3.90
C GLY A 123 -7.68 19.11 3.76
N ILE A 124 -6.89 18.64 2.79
CA ILE A 124 -5.56 19.13 2.47
C ILE A 124 -5.47 19.62 1.02
N ARG A 125 -4.75 20.73 0.78
CA ARG A 125 -4.42 21.27 -0.55
C ARG A 125 -3.22 22.21 -0.51
N GLY A 126 -2.52 22.37 -1.62
CA GLY A 126 -1.43 23.34 -1.73
C GLY A 126 -0.31 23.07 -0.72
N THR A 127 -0.10 23.98 0.23
CA THR A 127 0.92 23.84 1.29
C THR A 127 0.44 23.05 2.51
N GLU A 128 -0.84 22.74 2.58
CA GLU A 128 -1.41 21.88 3.62
C GLU A 128 -0.93 20.44 3.40
N ASN A 129 -0.45 19.79 4.45
CA ASN A 129 0.09 18.43 4.32
C ASN A 129 -0.07 17.62 5.60
N VAL A 130 0.09 16.31 5.44
CA VAL A 130 0.25 15.36 6.53
C VAL A 130 1.68 14.86 6.53
N VAL A 131 2.31 14.88 7.69
CA VAL A 131 3.68 14.42 7.89
C VAL A 131 3.67 13.28 8.91
N ILE A 132 4.23 12.15 8.52
CA ILE A 132 4.39 10.97 9.38
C ILE A 132 5.88 10.72 9.53
N SER A 133 6.37 10.59 10.77
CA SER A 133 7.79 10.46 11.07
C SER A 133 8.04 9.46 12.21
N GLN A 134 9.31 9.16 12.47
CA GLN A 134 9.74 8.21 13.48
C GLN A 134 9.10 6.82 13.29
N LEU A 135 9.01 6.39 12.03
CA LEU A 135 8.46 5.10 11.66
C LEU A 135 9.29 3.95 12.25
N PRO A 136 8.68 2.79 12.52
CA PRO A 136 9.40 1.57 12.90
C PRO A 136 10.43 1.16 11.86
N ASP A 137 11.48 0.43 12.27
CA ASP A 137 12.55 -0.05 11.40
C ASP A 137 12.02 -0.89 10.22
N SER A 138 10.92 -1.61 10.43
CA SER A 138 10.24 -2.38 9.38
C SER A 138 9.70 -1.53 8.24
N MET A 139 9.51 -0.22 8.46
CA MET A 139 9.01 0.78 7.53
C MET A 139 10.03 1.89 7.22
N ALA A 140 11.29 1.77 7.65
CA ALA A 140 12.25 2.87 7.63
C ALA A 140 12.73 3.29 6.24
N GLU A 141 12.76 2.37 5.27
CA GLU A 141 13.16 2.66 3.89
C GLU A 141 11.97 2.72 2.93
N TYR A 142 11.03 1.81 3.09
CA TYR A 142 9.80 1.72 2.31
C TYR A 142 8.61 1.43 3.21
N CYS A 143 7.47 1.98 2.83
CA CYS A 143 6.20 1.73 3.47
C CYS A 143 5.11 1.59 2.41
N HIS A 144 4.17 0.68 2.58
CA HIS A 144 2.91 0.77 1.84
C HIS A 144 2.00 1.76 2.55
N VAL A 145 1.40 2.65 1.79
CA VAL A 145 0.50 3.68 2.32
C VAL A 145 -0.86 3.51 1.67
N GLU A 146 -1.87 3.27 2.47
CA GLU A 146 -3.26 3.33 2.05
C GLU A 146 -3.88 4.63 2.56
N ILE A 147 -4.53 5.36 1.68
CA ILE A 147 -5.28 6.56 2.00
C ILE A 147 -6.75 6.29 1.71
N TYR A 148 -7.59 6.56 2.68
CA TYR A 148 -9.04 6.46 2.60
C TYR A 148 -9.61 7.87 2.56
N GLY A 149 -10.38 8.17 1.53
CA GLY A 149 -10.91 9.50 1.28
C GLY A 149 -12.35 9.45 0.76
N ASP A 150 -13.23 10.13 1.49
CA ASP A 150 -14.63 10.35 1.17
C ASP A 150 -15.04 11.70 1.77
N CYS A 151 -15.73 12.53 1.03
CA CYS A 151 -16.15 13.83 1.51
C CYS A 151 -17.67 14.02 1.33
N ASN A 152 -18.20 15.04 1.98
CA ASN A 152 -19.65 15.33 1.99
C ASN A 152 -20.21 15.84 0.65
N THR A 153 -19.41 15.87 -0.40
CA THR A 153 -19.84 16.24 -1.75
C THR A 153 -19.37 15.17 -2.71
N THR A 154 -20.24 14.69 -3.54
CA THR A 154 -19.93 13.76 -4.63
C THR A 154 -19.35 14.50 -5.83
N ASP A 155 -18.78 13.75 -6.77
CA ASP A 155 -18.18 14.26 -8.02
C ASP A 155 -16.91 15.09 -7.82
N ARG A 156 -16.01 14.58 -6.98
CA ARG A 156 -14.72 15.19 -6.68
C ARG A 156 -13.56 14.27 -7.03
N ASP A 157 -12.58 14.81 -7.76
CA ASP A 157 -11.28 14.19 -7.95
C ASP A 157 -10.32 14.67 -6.86
N MET A 158 -9.83 13.74 -6.04
CA MET A 158 -8.90 14.00 -4.95
C MET A 158 -7.53 13.41 -5.29
N LEU A 159 -6.58 14.29 -5.62
CA LEU A 159 -5.20 13.92 -5.92
C LEU A 159 -4.40 13.85 -4.61
N TYR A 160 -3.61 12.79 -4.46
CA TYR A 160 -2.64 12.63 -3.38
C TYR A 160 -1.25 12.44 -3.95
N THR A 161 -0.29 13.18 -3.43
CA THR A 161 1.14 12.96 -3.69
C THR A 161 1.80 12.52 -2.38
N VAL A 162 2.42 11.35 -2.40
CA VAL A 162 3.09 10.74 -1.24
C VAL A 162 4.54 10.50 -1.59
N ASN A 163 5.45 11.33 -1.08
CA ASN A 163 6.89 11.27 -1.39
C ASN A 163 7.19 11.07 -2.89
N GLY A 164 6.49 11.82 -3.75
CA GLY A 164 6.65 11.80 -5.21
C GLY A 164 5.76 10.79 -5.95
N MET A 165 5.13 9.87 -5.28
CA MET A 165 4.15 8.97 -5.90
C MET A 165 2.77 9.61 -5.91
N VAL A 166 2.05 9.50 -7.04
CA VAL A 166 0.76 10.18 -7.24
C VAL A 166 -0.36 9.17 -7.43
N LYS A 167 -1.48 9.40 -6.75
CA LYS A 167 -2.73 8.63 -6.90
C LYS A 167 -3.94 9.55 -6.78
N THR A 168 -5.05 9.15 -7.40
CA THR A 168 -6.31 9.89 -7.40
C THR A 168 -7.44 9.02 -6.89
N ILE A 169 -8.25 9.56 -5.99
CA ILE A 169 -9.57 9.05 -5.64
C ILE A 169 -10.60 9.86 -6.45
N GLN A 170 -11.46 9.18 -7.17
CA GLN A 170 -12.61 9.76 -7.87
C GLN A 170 -13.86 9.54 -7.00
N ASP A 171 -14.11 10.48 -6.09
CA ASP A 171 -15.22 10.43 -5.16
C ASP A 171 -16.53 10.77 -5.88
N ARG A 172 -17.25 9.75 -6.30
CA ARG A 172 -18.52 9.86 -7.06
C ARG A 172 -19.75 9.56 -6.22
N GLU A 173 -19.58 8.84 -5.13
CA GLU A 173 -20.66 8.36 -4.28
C GLU A 173 -20.20 8.34 -2.82
N ASN A 174 -21.10 8.65 -1.89
CA ASN A 174 -20.83 8.51 -0.47
C ASN A 174 -20.49 7.06 -0.11
N PHE A 175 -19.63 6.87 0.87
CA PHE A 175 -19.21 5.56 1.34
C PHE A 175 -20.39 4.66 1.69
N SER A 176 -20.47 3.51 1.04
CA SER A 176 -21.59 2.54 1.16
C SER A 176 -21.21 1.26 1.92
N GLY A 177 -20.06 1.25 2.60
CA GLY A 177 -19.58 0.10 3.39
C GLY A 177 -18.54 -0.76 2.67
N THR A 178 -18.13 -0.40 1.44
CA THR A 178 -17.12 -1.14 0.67
C THR A 178 -15.98 -0.22 0.25
N PHE A 179 -14.74 -0.64 0.50
CA PHE A 179 -13.56 0.08 0.04
C PHE A 179 -13.18 -0.35 -1.38
N ASN A 180 -13.26 0.60 -2.30
CA ASN A 180 -12.93 0.42 -3.71
C ASN A 180 -11.72 1.27 -4.10
N GLU A 181 -10.71 0.63 -4.69
CA GLU A 181 -9.50 1.31 -5.19
C GLU A 181 -9.88 2.35 -6.26
N GLY A 182 -9.40 3.57 -6.10
CA GLY A 182 -9.69 4.70 -6.98
C GLY A 182 -11.02 5.41 -6.72
N ALA A 183 -11.94 4.85 -5.91
CA ALA A 183 -13.23 5.46 -5.61
C ALA A 183 -13.26 6.11 -4.20
N ASN A 184 -12.81 5.40 -3.18
CA ASN A 184 -12.75 5.89 -1.79
C ASN A 184 -11.49 5.43 -1.05
N LYS A 185 -10.59 4.76 -1.77
CA LYS A 185 -9.31 4.28 -1.27
C LYS A 185 -8.26 4.35 -2.38
N VAL A 186 -7.01 4.62 -2.03
CA VAL A 186 -5.84 4.41 -2.88
C VAL A 186 -4.73 3.72 -2.11
N THR A 187 -4.05 2.80 -2.80
CA THR A 187 -2.90 2.07 -2.28
C THR A 187 -1.64 2.46 -3.03
N LEU A 188 -0.65 2.97 -2.30
CA LEU A 188 0.69 3.26 -2.79
C LEU A 188 1.64 2.20 -2.21
N ARG A 189 2.23 1.40 -3.09
CA ARG A 189 3.15 0.33 -2.68
C ARG A 189 4.58 0.81 -2.74
N TYR A 190 5.40 0.40 -1.77
CA TYR A 190 6.82 0.74 -1.68
C TYR A 190 7.09 2.24 -1.78
N VAL A 191 6.31 3.04 -1.06
CA VAL A 191 6.56 4.47 -0.91
C VAL A 191 7.94 4.65 -0.25
N PRO A 192 8.88 5.34 -0.91
CA PRO A 192 10.19 5.59 -0.29
C PRO A 192 10.05 6.52 0.91
N VAL A 193 10.64 6.15 2.03
CA VAL A 193 10.70 7.00 3.22
C VAL A 193 11.91 7.93 3.07
N VAL A 194 11.66 9.22 2.95
CA VAL A 194 12.70 10.22 2.68
C VAL A 194 13.08 10.93 3.98
N ASN A 195 14.34 10.81 4.39
CA ASN A 195 14.83 11.36 5.66
C ASN A 195 13.99 10.94 6.89
N GLY A 196 13.53 9.69 6.90
CA GLY A 196 12.70 9.15 7.97
C GLY A 196 11.25 9.66 7.98
N VAL A 197 10.76 10.23 6.87
CA VAL A 197 9.47 10.91 6.78
C VAL A 197 8.66 10.44 5.58
N ILE A 198 7.36 10.28 5.79
CA ILE A 198 6.33 10.22 4.74
C ILE A 198 5.55 11.53 4.77
N THR A 199 5.49 12.21 3.63
CA THR A 199 4.69 13.43 3.46
C THR A 199 3.57 13.17 2.47
N ILE A 200 2.33 13.45 2.88
CA ILE A 200 1.14 13.37 2.03
C ILE A 200 0.68 14.80 1.75
N THR A 201 0.63 15.17 0.48
CA THR A 201 0.04 16.42 0.01
C THR A 201 -1.18 16.14 -0.83
N GLY A 202 -2.16 17.06 -0.83
CA GLY A 202 -3.36 16.99 -1.63
C GLY A 202 -3.40 18.15 -2.63
N ASN A 203 -3.79 17.86 -3.85
CA ASN A 203 -4.08 18.86 -4.86
C ASN A 203 -5.42 18.53 -5.50
N GLY A 204 -6.49 19.12 -5.02
CA GLY A 204 -7.76 19.05 -5.73
C GLY A 204 -7.64 19.76 -7.08
N ALA A 205 -8.23 19.20 -8.15
CA ALA A 205 -8.12 19.72 -9.49
C ALA A 205 -8.58 21.19 -9.58
N ASP A 206 -9.60 21.60 -8.89
CA ASP A 206 -10.19 22.95 -8.98
C ASP A 206 -10.06 23.76 -7.69
N SER A 207 -8.87 23.82 -7.10
CA SER A 207 -8.67 24.40 -5.77
C SER A 207 -9.48 23.70 -4.65
N THR A 208 -10.06 22.55 -4.92
CA THR A 208 -10.72 21.71 -3.94
C THR A 208 -9.70 20.98 -3.06
N ARG A 209 -10.12 20.51 -1.90
CA ARG A 209 -9.27 19.76 -1.00
C ARG A 209 -9.39 18.27 -1.25
N SER A 210 -8.28 17.55 -1.10
CA SER A 210 -8.29 16.10 -0.96
C SER A 210 -8.66 15.74 0.47
N ALA A 211 -9.68 14.91 0.65
CA ALA A 211 -10.13 14.46 1.96
C ALA A 211 -9.24 13.31 2.48
N ILE A 212 -8.88 13.35 3.76
CA ILE A 212 -8.25 12.22 4.46
C ILE A 212 -9.16 11.83 5.61
N ASN A 213 -9.76 10.67 5.51
CA ASN A 213 -10.59 10.05 6.55
C ASN A 213 -9.76 9.10 7.40
N ALA A 214 -8.90 8.31 6.75
CA ALA A 214 -7.96 7.44 7.42
C ALA A 214 -6.69 7.24 6.60
N VAL A 215 -5.62 6.84 7.29
CA VAL A 215 -4.36 6.39 6.70
C VAL A 215 -3.99 5.07 7.35
N ARG A 216 -3.57 4.09 6.55
CA ARG A 216 -2.97 2.84 7.04
C ARG A 216 -1.56 2.72 6.48
N LEU A 217 -0.61 2.54 7.37
CA LEU A 217 0.79 2.28 7.06
C LEU A 217 1.04 0.79 7.25
N ILE A 218 1.74 0.18 6.29
CA ILE A 218 1.97 -1.27 6.29
C ILE A 218 3.44 -1.49 5.94
N SER A 219 4.15 -2.26 6.77
CA SER A 219 5.51 -2.68 6.45
C SER A 219 5.51 -3.58 5.21
N PRO A 220 6.31 -3.25 4.17
CA PRO A 220 6.30 -4.03 2.95
C PRO A 220 6.92 -5.42 3.15
N ALA A 221 6.26 -6.44 2.63
CA ALA A 221 6.86 -7.75 2.48
C ALA A 221 7.99 -7.72 1.44
N PRO A 222 8.92 -8.68 1.46
CA PRO A 222 9.90 -8.83 0.38
C PRO A 222 9.23 -8.92 -0.98
N GLY A 223 9.82 -8.25 -2.00
CA GLY A 223 9.20 -8.25 -3.32
C GLY A 223 9.88 -7.35 -4.34
N ILE A 224 9.30 -7.32 -5.54
CA ILE A 224 9.77 -6.47 -6.65
C ILE A 224 9.15 -5.08 -6.51
N ILE A 225 10.01 -4.06 -6.43
CA ILE A 225 9.61 -2.65 -6.40
C ILE A 225 9.34 -2.15 -7.82
N SER A 226 10.24 -2.45 -8.75
CA SER A 226 10.14 -2.07 -10.16
C SER A 226 10.81 -3.10 -11.06
N PHE A 227 10.27 -3.23 -12.29
CA PHE A 227 10.87 -3.97 -13.40
C PHE A 227 10.48 -3.25 -14.69
N THR A 228 11.45 -2.72 -15.43
CA THR A 228 11.24 -1.85 -16.59
C THR A 228 12.16 -2.22 -17.75
N ALA A 229 11.74 -1.87 -18.98
CA ALA A 229 12.55 -1.94 -20.19
C ALA A 229 12.74 -0.53 -20.78
N THR A 230 13.96 -0.19 -21.16
CA THR A 230 14.28 1.11 -21.78
C THR A 230 15.25 0.93 -22.94
N PRO A 231 14.84 1.24 -24.19
CA PRO A 231 13.48 1.59 -24.59
C PRO A 231 12.53 0.37 -24.53
N PRO A 232 11.21 0.57 -24.41
CA PRO A 232 10.25 -0.54 -24.43
C PRO A 232 10.02 -1.13 -25.82
N GLU A 233 10.57 -0.49 -26.85
CA GLU A 233 10.45 -0.90 -28.26
C GLU A 233 11.82 -0.76 -28.94
N ILE A 234 12.19 -1.77 -29.74
CA ILE A 234 13.36 -1.77 -30.61
C ILE A 234 12.95 -2.02 -32.05
N MET A 235 13.67 -1.40 -32.99
CA MET A 235 13.44 -1.56 -34.43
C MET A 235 14.44 -2.56 -35.01
N GLU A 236 14.01 -3.23 -36.08
CA GLU A 236 14.89 -4.07 -36.90
C GLU A 236 16.16 -3.29 -37.34
N GLY A 237 17.32 -3.93 -37.16
CA GLY A 237 18.62 -3.32 -37.48
C GLY A 237 19.13 -2.31 -36.44
N SER A 238 18.41 -2.10 -35.35
CA SER A 238 18.92 -1.29 -34.23
C SER A 238 20.16 -1.95 -33.61
N ALA A 239 21.26 -1.21 -33.53
CA ALA A 239 22.46 -1.66 -32.83
C ALA A 239 22.34 -1.60 -31.30
N ALA A 240 21.35 -0.85 -30.80
CA ALA A 240 21.09 -0.69 -29.38
C ALA A 240 19.95 -1.63 -28.95
N GLY A 241 20.20 -2.47 -27.95
CA GLY A 241 19.18 -3.28 -27.32
C GLY A 241 18.30 -2.50 -26.34
N ALA A 242 17.45 -3.22 -25.63
CA ALA A 242 16.70 -2.68 -24.52
C ALA A 242 17.40 -3.05 -23.18
N GLU A 243 17.57 -2.07 -22.31
CA GLU A 243 18.01 -2.32 -20.94
C GLU A 243 16.81 -2.75 -20.11
N LEU A 244 16.85 -3.95 -19.55
CA LEU A 244 15.96 -4.41 -18.50
C LEU A 244 16.58 -4.01 -17.16
N SER A 245 15.86 -3.28 -16.34
CA SER A 245 16.30 -2.87 -15.01
C SER A 245 15.28 -3.19 -13.95
N TRP A 246 15.74 -3.58 -12.75
CA TRP A 246 14.87 -3.92 -11.65
C TRP A 246 15.37 -3.42 -10.31
N LYS A 247 14.43 -3.29 -9.39
CA LYS A 247 14.67 -3.05 -7.99
C LYS A 247 13.80 -3.97 -7.15
N THR A 248 14.40 -4.59 -6.13
CA THR A 248 13.72 -5.48 -5.20
C THR A 248 13.90 -5.01 -3.76
N TRP A 249 13.04 -5.48 -2.86
CA TRP A 249 13.09 -5.21 -1.43
C TRP A 249 13.23 -6.52 -0.66
N LYS A 250 14.29 -6.65 0.15
CA LYS A 250 14.55 -7.82 1.02
C LYS A 250 14.46 -9.18 0.30
N CYS A 251 14.87 -9.24 -0.96
CA CYS A 251 14.95 -10.48 -1.74
C CYS A 251 16.38 -10.96 -1.81
N GLY A 252 16.60 -12.23 -1.42
CA GLY A 252 17.91 -12.88 -1.49
C GLY A 252 18.17 -13.58 -2.82
N GLU A 253 17.13 -13.90 -3.58
CA GLU A 253 17.23 -14.60 -4.87
C GLU A 253 16.40 -13.84 -5.92
N VAL A 254 17.03 -13.61 -7.09
CA VAL A 254 16.38 -13.00 -8.25
C VAL A 254 16.74 -13.79 -9.49
N THR A 255 15.74 -14.16 -10.29
CA THR A 255 15.91 -14.85 -11.57
C THR A 255 15.14 -14.14 -12.68
N LEU A 256 15.72 -14.10 -13.86
CA LEU A 256 15.13 -13.52 -15.06
C LEU A 256 14.99 -14.59 -16.14
N ASN A 257 13.81 -14.71 -16.72
CA ASN A 257 13.54 -15.62 -17.82
C ASN A 257 12.75 -14.91 -18.92
N THR A 258 12.79 -15.45 -20.13
CA THR A 258 11.73 -15.14 -21.10
C THR A 258 10.44 -15.86 -20.68
N LYS A 259 9.29 -15.40 -21.16
CA LYS A 259 7.99 -16.05 -20.88
C LYS A 259 7.95 -17.50 -21.42
N ASP A 260 8.74 -17.80 -22.44
CA ASP A 260 8.89 -19.13 -23.04
C ASP A 260 9.85 -20.03 -22.24
N GLY A 261 10.44 -19.54 -21.15
CA GLY A 261 11.21 -20.31 -20.18
C GLY A 261 12.73 -20.28 -20.38
N GLU A 262 13.27 -19.50 -21.32
CA GLU A 262 14.70 -19.31 -21.47
C GLU A 262 15.25 -18.52 -20.26
N ASN A 263 16.26 -19.07 -19.57
CA ASN A 263 16.89 -18.44 -18.42
C ASN A 263 17.97 -17.43 -18.88
N ILE A 264 17.89 -16.23 -18.35
CA ILE A 264 18.84 -15.14 -18.59
C ILE A 264 19.66 -14.96 -17.30
N PRO A 265 20.97 -15.26 -17.33
CA PRO A 265 21.82 -15.07 -16.14
C PRO A 265 21.86 -13.60 -15.71
N VAL A 266 21.56 -13.34 -14.46
CA VAL A 266 21.57 -11.99 -13.88
C VAL A 266 22.27 -11.95 -12.54
N THR A 267 22.78 -10.80 -12.19
CA THR A 267 23.30 -10.48 -10.85
C THR A 267 22.48 -9.34 -10.27
N THR A 268 22.27 -9.39 -8.96
CA THR A 268 21.56 -8.35 -8.22
C THR A 268 22.44 -7.89 -7.07
N GLU A 269 22.72 -6.60 -7.02
CA GLU A 269 23.52 -5.98 -5.95
C GLU A 269 22.63 -5.00 -5.16
N ASN A 270 22.57 -5.18 -3.87
CA ASN A 270 21.74 -4.33 -2.98
C ASN A 270 20.30 -4.18 -3.47
N GLY A 271 19.71 -5.28 -3.98
CA GLY A 271 18.35 -5.30 -4.48
C GLY A 271 18.16 -4.67 -5.88
N THR A 272 19.22 -4.24 -6.56
CA THR A 272 19.15 -3.63 -7.90
C THR A 272 19.93 -4.44 -8.92
N GLY A 273 19.49 -4.43 -10.17
CA GLY A 273 20.20 -5.03 -11.29
C GLY A 273 19.71 -4.51 -12.62
N ALA A 274 20.53 -4.69 -13.65
CA ALA A 274 20.20 -4.37 -15.03
C ALA A 274 20.92 -5.31 -16.00
N ILE A 275 20.34 -5.52 -17.18
CA ILE A 275 20.93 -6.27 -18.28
C ILE A 275 20.40 -5.74 -19.62
N THR A 276 21.26 -5.68 -20.63
CA THR A 276 20.84 -5.35 -21.99
C THR A 276 20.42 -6.64 -22.72
N VAL A 277 19.26 -6.60 -23.36
CA VAL A 277 18.71 -7.69 -24.19
C VAL A 277 18.50 -7.21 -25.62
N ASN A 278 18.68 -8.10 -26.59
CA ASN A 278 18.53 -7.82 -28.03
C ASN A 278 17.57 -8.87 -28.65
N PRO A 279 16.27 -8.84 -28.32
CA PRO A 279 15.33 -9.79 -28.91
C PRO A 279 15.12 -9.51 -30.39
N GLU A 280 14.99 -10.58 -31.21
CA GLU A 280 14.71 -10.51 -32.65
C GLU A 280 13.20 -10.55 -32.95
N GLN A 281 12.38 -10.65 -31.92
CA GLN A 281 10.93 -10.62 -31.96
C GLN A 281 10.38 -10.01 -30.67
N THR A 282 9.12 -9.59 -30.66
CA THR A 282 8.46 -9.09 -29.44
C THR A 282 8.55 -10.16 -28.36
N THR A 283 9.26 -9.85 -27.27
CA THR A 283 9.58 -10.80 -26.20
C THR A 283 9.13 -10.24 -24.85
N THR A 284 8.45 -11.09 -24.09
CA THR A 284 8.07 -10.81 -22.69
C THR A 284 9.08 -11.47 -21.75
N TYR A 285 9.61 -10.68 -20.84
CA TYR A 285 10.55 -11.08 -19.81
C TYR A 285 9.84 -11.18 -18.46
N VAL A 286 10.20 -12.18 -17.68
CA VAL A 286 9.62 -12.50 -16.36
C VAL A 286 10.70 -12.45 -15.31
N LEU A 287 10.60 -11.49 -14.39
CA LEU A 287 11.45 -11.39 -13.22
C LEU A 287 10.77 -12.09 -12.05
N ASN A 288 11.48 -13.03 -11.42
CA ASN A 288 11.02 -13.65 -10.18
C ASN A 288 11.99 -13.29 -9.06
N ALA A 289 11.44 -12.92 -7.91
CA ALA A 289 12.20 -12.60 -6.72
C ALA A 289 11.67 -13.39 -5.52
N ARG A 290 12.58 -13.83 -4.65
CA ARG A 290 12.24 -14.58 -3.45
C ARG A 290 12.89 -13.93 -2.22
N GLY A 291 12.05 -13.61 -1.23
CA GLY A 291 12.46 -13.15 0.07
C GLY A 291 13.08 -14.25 0.94
N GLU A 292 13.87 -13.87 1.93
CA GLU A 292 14.43 -14.80 2.92
C GLU A 292 13.33 -15.50 3.74
N ASP A 293 12.18 -14.87 3.89
CA ASP A 293 10.97 -15.42 4.52
C ASP A 293 10.21 -16.41 3.62
N GLY A 294 10.71 -16.65 2.39
CA GLY A 294 10.09 -17.52 1.40
C GLY A 294 9.01 -16.85 0.54
N THR A 295 8.69 -15.59 0.79
CA THR A 295 7.76 -14.80 -0.04
C THR A 295 8.22 -14.75 -1.49
N LYS A 296 7.30 -14.94 -2.44
CA LYS A 296 7.59 -14.90 -3.87
C LYS A 296 6.89 -13.69 -4.51
N SER A 297 7.60 -13.04 -5.42
CA SER A 297 7.10 -11.92 -6.20
C SER A 297 7.50 -12.12 -7.66
N THR A 298 6.61 -11.79 -8.58
CA THR A 298 6.84 -11.91 -10.03
C THR A 298 6.37 -10.63 -10.72
N ALA A 299 7.15 -10.17 -11.69
CA ALA A 299 6.80 -9.05 -12.56
C ALA A 299 7.15 -9.38 -14.01
N GLU A 300 6.38 -8.83 -14.95
CA GLU A 300 6.59 -9.01 -16.38
C GLU A 300 6.83 -7.64 -17.05
N VAL A 301 7.69 -7.63 -18.08
CA VAL A 301 7.88 -6.51 -18.99
C VAL A 301 8.03 -7.04 -20.42
N THR A 302 7.44 -6.34 -21.39
CA THR A 302 7.54 -6.70 -22.79
C THR A 302 8.40 -5.68 -23.53
N VAL A 303 9.36 -6.18 -24.33
CA VAL A 303 10.09 -5.41 -25.31
C VAL A 303 9.47 -5.70 -26.67
N SER A 304 8.84 -4.69 -27.28
CA SER A 304 8.26 -4.78 -28.62
C SER A 304 9.37 -4.76 -29.68
N TYR A 305 9.23 -5.59 -30.71
CA TYR A 305 10.13 -5.59 -31.85
C TYR A 305 9.35 -5.22 -33.12
N THR A 306 9.79 -4.17 -33.80
CA THR A 306 9.13 -3.66 -35.02
C THR A 306 10.03 -3.84 -36.24
N HIS A 307 9.45 -4.41 -37.31
CA HIS A 307 10.10 -4.53 -38.61
C HIS A 307 9.98 -3.21 -39.38
N LEU A 308 11.05 -2.80 -40.05
CA LEU A 308 10.99 -1.73 -41.02
C LEU A 308 10.12 -2.22 -42.18
N ARG A 309 8.96 -1.61 -42.42
CA ARG A 309 8.20 -1.85 -43.64
C ARG A 309 9.02 -1.32 -44.83
N ALA A 310 9.32 -2.20 -45.80
CA ALA A 310 9.81 -1.76 -47.09
C ALA A 310 8.78 -0.79 -47.68
N HIS A 311 9.20 0.46 -47.92
CA HIS A 311 8.41 1.39 -48.72
C HIS A 311 8.25 0.75 -50.10
N GLU A 312 7.02 0.31 -50.44
CA GLU A 312 6.73 0.01 -51.82
C GLU A 312 6.92 1.31 -52.62
N THR A 313 7.98 1.34 -53.40
CA THR A 313 8.17 2.42 -54.40
C THR A 313 7.00 2.33 -55.35
N PRO A 314 6.20 3.39 -55.56
CA PRO A 314 5.18 3.40 -56.62
C PRO A 314 5.89 3.14 -57.92
N GLU A 315 5.62 2.00 -58.57
CA GLU A 315 6.02 1.82 -59.94
C GLU A 315 5.35 2.90 -60.78
N HIS A 316 6.17 3.72 -61.38
CA HIS A 316 5.70 4.72 -62.38
C HIS A 316 5.11 3.98 -63.57
N LEU A 317 3.78 4.09 -63.73
CA LEU A 317 3.09 3.86 -65.00
C LEU A 317 3.37 5.00 -65.96
#